data_b13d0564726e3c14d4268f046c8dc4e4
#
_entry.id   b13d0564726e3c14d4268f046c8dc4e4
#
_cell.length_a   1.000
_cell.length_b   1.000
_cell.length_c   1.000
_cell.angle_alpha   90.00
_cell.angle_beta   90.00
_cell.angle_gamma   90.00
#
_symmetry.space_group_name_H-M   'P 1'
#
loop_
_entity.id
_entity.type
_entity.pdbx_description
1 polymer ?
#
loop_
_entity_poly.entity_id
_entity_poly.type
_entity_poly.pdbx_seq_one_letter_code
_entity_poly.pdbx_strand_id
1 'polypeptide(L)'
;MPSKKTEVIQEIPLSELHPFKGHPFKVVDDEAMQRTVESVAQYGVLAPAIARPRAEGGYELIAGHRRMHAAALAGRKTIPVIVRQIDDDTATIMMVDSNLQRESLLPSERAFAYKMKLEAMKRRAGRPSK
;
A
#
# COMPACT_ATOMS: atom_id res chain seq x y z
N MET A 1 14.89 14.99 -18.13
CA MET A 1 14.58 14.73 -17.82
C MET A 1 14.39 14.31 -17.15
N PRO A 2 14.43 14.33 -16.86
CA PRO A 2 14.41 13.76 -16.04
C PRO A 2 13.69 13.24 -15.62
N SER A 3 13.41 13.05 -16.07
CA SER A 3 12.59 12.33 -15.75
C SER A 3 12.70 11.48 -14.72
N LYS A 4 13.56 11.22 -14.44
CA LYS A 4 13.60 10.49 -13.51
C LYS A 4 13.43 11.22 -12.44
N LYS A 5 12.52 11.31 -12.04
CA LYS A 5 12.27 11.95 -11.06
C LYS A 5 12.72 11.34 -9.92
N THR A 6 13.43 11.92 -9.11
CA THR A 6 13.82 11.48 -7.82
C THR A 6 12.60 11.41 -6.95
N GLU A 7 12.34 10.27 -6.43
CA GLU A 7 11.20 10.11 -5.55
C GLU A 7 11.55 10.63 -4.17
N VAL A 8 10.70 11.45 -3.64
CA VAL A 8 10.93 12.07 -2.34
C VAL A 8 10.08 11.35 -1.30
N ILE A 9 10.72 10.94 -0.22
CA ILE A 9 10.01 10.34 0.90
C ILE A 9 9.49 11.47 1.78
N GLN A 10 8.19 11.47 2.02
CA GLN A 10 7.53 12.48 2.82
C GLN A 10 6.94 11.86 4.06
N GLU A 11 6.95 12.59 5.18
CA GLU A 11 6.23 12.15 6.36
C GLU A 11 4.78 12.59 6.20
N ILE A 12 3.90 11.63 6.08
CA ILE A 12 2.48 11.91 5.84
C ILE A 12 1.69 11.51 7.09
N PRO A 13 0.81 12.39 7.57
CA PRO A 13 -0.01 12.04 8.72
C PRO A 13 -0.91 10.84 8.42
N LEU A 14 -1.05 9.95 9.38
CA LEU A 14 -1.90 8.78 9.22
C LEU A 14 -3.32 9.16 8.89
N SER A 15 -3.78 10.30 9.40
CA SER A 15 -5.14 10.76 9.15
C SER A 15 -5.39 11.11 7.68
N GLU A 16 -4.32 11.30 6.91
CA GLU A 16 -4.45 11.61 5.48
C GLU A 16 -4.25 10.39 4.59
N LEU A 17 -3.97 9.24 5.18
CA LEU A 17 -3.78 8.01 4.43
C LEU A 17 -5.05 7.18 4.51
N HIS A 18 -5.56 6.80 3.35
CA HIS A 18 -6.80 6.02 3.25
C HIS A 18 -6.50 4.67 2.64
N PRO A 19 -7.16 3.61 3.10
CA PRO A 19 -6.89 2.28 2.52
C PRO A 19 -7.27 2.25 1.05
N PHE A 20 -6.63 1.35 0.32
CA PHE A 20 -6.93 1.17 -1.10
C PHE A 20 -8.37 0.69 -1.24
N LYS A 21 -9.11 1.33 -2.11
CA LYS A 21 -10.50 0.97 -2.34
C LYS A 21 -10.57 -0.44 -2.88
N GLY A 22 -11.40 -1.28 -2.27
CA GLY A 22 -11.51 -2.66 -2.70
C GLY A 22 -10.40 -3.56 -2.21
N HIS A 23 -9.60 -3.09 -1.25
CA HIS A 23 -8.49 -3.87 -0.68
C HIS A 23 -9.04 -5.17 -0.07
N PRO A 24 -8.65 -6.33 -0.62
CA PRO A 24 -9.25 -7.59 -0.18
C PRO A 24 -8.54 -8.24 1.00
N PHE A 25 -7.42 -7.68 1.42
CA PHE A 25 -6.59 -8.32 2.44
C PHE A 25 -6.88 -7.74 3.80
N LYS A 26 -6.95 -8.62 4.79
CA LYS A 26 -7.19 -8.18 6.16
C LYS A 26 -5.88 -7.93 6.85
N VAL A 27 -5.87 -6.90 7.67
CA VAL A 27 -4.75 -6.67 8.57
C VAL A 27 -5.14 -7.28 9.91
N VAL A 28 -4.36 -8.26 10.36
CA VAL A 28 -4.67 -9.06 11.53
C VAL A 28 -3.73 -8.71 12.67
N ASP A 29 -4.28 -8.59 13.87
CA ASP A 29 -3.48 -8.30 15.07
C ASP A 29 -3.02 -9.62 15.69
N ASP A 30 -2.00 -10.23 15.08
CA ASP A 30 -1.42 -11.46 15.56
C ASP A 30 -0.04 -11.18 16.15
N GLU A 31 0.70 -12.23 16.47
CA GLU A 31 2.03 -12.08 17.04
C GLU A 31 2.99 -11.38 16.10
N ALA A 32 2.85 -11.65 14.81
CA ALA A 32 3.71 -10.98 13.82
C ALA A 32 3.43 -9.48 13.82
N MET A 33 2.15 -9.09 13.94
CA MET A 33 1.80 -7.68 14.03
C MET A 33 2.34 -7.06 15.31
N GLN A 34 2.27 -7.79 16.43
CA GLN A 34 2.83 -7.31 17.70
C GLN A 34 4.32 -7.00 17.56
N ARG A 35 5.07 -7.89 16.93
CA ARG A 35 6.49 -7.65 16.71
C ARG A 35 6.74 -6.45 15.82
N THR A 36 5.88 -6.28 14.81
CA THR A 36 5.97 -5.12 13.93
C THR A 36 5.71 -3.83 14.70
N VAL A 37 4.68 -3.85 15.57
CA VAL A 37 4.35 -2.69 16.38
C VAL A 37 5.52 -2.32 17.28
N GLU A 38 6.13 -3.32 17.90
CA GLU A 38 7.27 -3.06 18.79
C GLU A 38 8.43 -2.46 18.03
N SER A 39 8.71 -2.98 16.85
CA SER A 39 9.77 -2.46 16.01
C SER A 39 9.50 -1.03 15.58
N VAL A 40 8.26 -0.75 15.20
CA VAL A 40 7.87 0.59 14.77
C VAL A 40 7.95 1.56 15.95
N ALA A 41 7.54 1.13 17.15
CA ALA A 41 7.61 1.98 18.32
C ALA A 41 9.05 2.36 18.65
N GLN A 42 9.97 1.42 18.44
CA GLN A 42 11.37 1.63 18.80
C GLN A 42 12.15 2.35 17.69
N TYR A 43 11.95 1.96 16.44
CA TYR A 43 12.78 2.45 15.33
C TYR A 43 12.03 3.29 14.31
N GLY A 44 10.72 3.36 14.40
CA GLY A 44 9.89 3.98 13.37
C GLY A 44 9.69 3.04 12.20
N VAL A 45 9.03 3.54 11.18
CA VAL A 45 8.79 2.76 9.96
C VAL A 45 10.02 2.92 9.07
N LEU A 46 10.76 1.83 8.89
CA LEU A 46 12.03 1.88 8.18
C LEU A 46 11.87 1.86 6.67
N ALA A 47 10.85 1.15 6.17
CA ALA A 47 10.59 1.10 4.74
C ALA A 47 9.39 1.98 4.41
N PRO A 48 9.50 2.88 3.44
CA PRO A 48 8.38 3.78 3.15
C PRO A 48 7.21 3.05 2.52
N ALA A 49 6.01 3.53 2.81
CA ALA A 49 4.81 3.09 2.13
C ALA A 49 4.71 3.79 0.78
N ILE A 50 3.81 3.33 -0.08
CA ILE A 50 3.57 3.93 -1.37
C ILE A 50 2.10 4.34 -1.42
N ALA A 51 1.85 5.57 -1.83
CA ALA A 51 0.51 6.12 -1.91
C ALA A 51 0.38 7.00 -3.13
N ARG A 52 -0.85 7.33 -3.48
CA ARG A 52 -1.12 8.26 -4.59
C ARG A 52 -2.14 9.30 -4.12
N PRO A 53 -2.15 10.49 -4.74
CA PRO A 53 -3.12 11.50 -4.34
C PRO A 53 -4.55 11.07 -4.65
N ARG A 54 -5.48 11.47 -3.80
CA ARG A 54 -6.90 11.23 -4.02
C ARG A 54 -7.58 12.50 -4.51
N ALA A 55 -8.57 12.34 -5.38
CA ALA A 55 -9.34 13.48 -5.84
C ALA A 55 -10.07 14.17 -4.68
N GLU A 56 -10.48 13.40 -3.68
CA GLU A 56 -11.22 13.93 -2.52
C GLU A 56 -10.31 14.54 -1.47
N GLY A 57 -9.01 14.49 -1.68
CA GLY A 57 -8.04 14.97 -0.70
C GLY A 57 -7.36 13.83 0.01
N GLY A 58 -6.18 14.10 0.54
CA GLY A 58 -5.39 13.07 1.17
C GLY A 58 -4.81 12.12 0.14
N TYR A 59 -4.42 10.94 0.60
CA TYR A 59 -3.73 9.97 -0.23
C TYR A 59 -4.34 8.59 -0.07
N GLU A 60 -4.33 7.82 -1.15
CA GLU A 60 -4.76 6.42 -1.11
C GLU A 60 -3.52 5.55 -0.98
N LEU A 61 -3.49 4.72 0.05
CA LEU A 61 -2.35 3.84 0.32
C LEU A 61 -2.38 2.66 -0.63
N ILE A 62 -1.28 2.43 -1.32
CA ILE A 62 -1.19 1.33 -2.29
C ILE A 62 -0.42 0.16 -1.68
N ALA A 63 0.68 0.44 -1.00
CA ALA A 63 1.48 -0.58 -0.34
C ALA A 63 1.88 -0.09 1.03
N GLY A 64 1.89 -0.97 2.01
CA GLY A 64 2.28 -0.62 3.36
C GLY A 64 1.13 -0.58 4.35
N HIS A 65 0.02 -1.25 4.03
CA HIS A 65 -1.15 -1.26 4.93
C HIS A 65 -0.79 -1.81 6.31
N ARG A 66 0.05 -2.85 6.37
CA ARG A 66 0.47 -3.40 7.66
C ARG A 66 1.33 -2.41 8.43
N ARG A 67 2.20 -1.70 7.72
CA ARG A 67 3.05 -0.68 8.37
C ARG A 67 2.24 0.46 8.92
N MET A 68 1.23 0.89 8.15
CA MET A 68 0.35 1.96 8.62
C MET A 68 -0.41 1.53 9.87
N HIS A 69 -0.94 0.30 9.87
CA HIS A 69 -1.66 -0.22 11.01
C HIS A 69 -0.75 -0.31 12.24
N ALA A 70 0.46 -0.83 12.03
CA ALA A 70 1.41 -0.95 13.14
C ALA A 70 1.81 0.42 13.67
N ALA A 71 1.97 1.40 12.79
CA ALA A 71 2.33 2.75 13.21
C ALA A 71 1.22 3.36 14.06
N ALA A 72 -0.03 3.14 13.68
CA ALA A 72 -1.16 3.63 14.46
C ALA A 72 -1.18 3.01 15.85
N LEU A 73 -0.97 1.69 15.92
CA LEU A 73 -0.94 1.01 17.21
C LEU A 73 0.25 1.42 18.06
N ALA A 74 1.36 1.79 17.43
CA ALA A 74 2.56 2.23 18.14
C ALA A 74 2.49 3.70 18.56
N GLY A 75 1.40 4.39 18.22
CA GLY A 75 1.23 5.79 18.61
C GLY A 75 1.95 6.78 17.73
N ARG A 76 2.39 6.36 16.54
CA ARG A 76 3.00 7.27 15.59
C ARG A 76 1.94 8.10 14.90
N LYS A 77 2.27 9.35 14.61
CA LYS A 77 1.31 10.24 13.95
C LYS A 77 1.53 10.32 12.45
N THR A 78 2.74 10.04 12.00
CA THR A 78 3.09 10.07 10.58
C THR A 78 3.90 8.84 10.24
N ILE A 79 3.95 8.52 8.95
CA ILE A 79 4.86 7.49 8.44
C ILE A 79 5.51 8.02 7.18
N PRO A 80 6.70 7.47 6.82
CA PRO A 80 7.33 7.84 5.56
C PRO A 80 6.58 7.23 4.39
N VAL A 81 6.32 8.03 3.38
CA VAL A 81 5.53 7.63 2.22
C VAL A 81 6.18 8.17 0.96
N ILE A 82 6.21 7.36 -0.07
CA ILE A 82 6.57 7.81 -1.42
C ILE A 82 5.26 8.05 -2.15
N VAL A 83 5.04 9.28 -2.61
CA VAL A 83 3.82 9.64 -3.32
C VAL A 83 4.09 9.58 -4.81
N ARG A 84 3.25 8.84 -5.52
CA ARG A 84 3.38 8.66 -6.96
C ARG A 84 2.04 8.92 -7.64
N GLN A 85 2.11 9.44 -8.87
CA GLN A 85 0.92 9.52 -9.73
C GLN A 85 0.78 8.19 -10.44
N ILE A 86 -0.23 7.42 -10.07
CA ILE A 86 -0.40 6.06 -10.56
C ILE A 86 -1.86 5.88 -10.97
N ASP A 87 -2.08 5.31 -12.16
CA ASP A 87 -3.44 5.03 -12.62
C ASP A 87 -4.07 3.88 -11.83
N ASP A 88 -5.37 3.73 -11.97
CA ASP A 88 -6.13 2.77 -11.17
C ASP A 88 -5.67 1.34 -11.36
N ASP A 89 -5.42 0.94 -12.59
CA ASP A 89 -5.07 -0.45 -12.85
C ASP A 89 -3.65 -0.75 -12.39
N THR A 90 -2.72 0.17 -12.61
CA THR A 90 -1.36 0.01 -12.11
C THR A 90 -1.37 -0.04 -10.58
N ALA A 91 -2.16 0.80 -9.94
CA ALA A 91 -2.26 0.81 -8.48
C ALA A 91 -2.80 -0.53 -7.97
N THR A 92 -3.81 -1.08 -8.65
CA THR A 92 -4.36 -2.39 -8.26
C THR A 92 -3.30 -3.46 -8.35
N ILE A 93 -2.54 -3.50 -9.44
CA ILE A 93 -1.49 -4.50 -9.62
C ILE A 93 -0.43 -4.36 -8.53
N MET A 94 0.00 -3.14 -8.24
CA MET A 94 1.00 -2.91 -7.21
C MET A 94 0.50 -3.33 -5.84
N MET A 95 -0.75 -3.00 -5.52
CA MET A 95 -1.34 -3.35 -4.23
C MET A 95 -1.40 -4.87 -4.08
N VAL A 96 -1.86 -5.57 -5.11
CA VAL A 96 -1.96 -7.02 -5.07
C VAL A 96 -0.57 -7.64 -4.92
N ASP A 97 0.39 -7.18 -5.73
CA ASP A 97 1.75 -7.75 -5.70
C ASP A 97 2.39 -7.56 -4.32
N SER A 98 2.16 -6.42 -3.69
CA SER A 98 2.75 -6.17 -2.38
C SER A 98 2.20 -7.13 -1.32
N ASN A 99 1.00 -7.66 -1.54
CA ASN A 99 0.38 -8.58 -0.60
C ASN A 99 0.61 -10.05 -0.93
N LEU A 100 0.80 -10.37 -2.22
CA LEU A 100 1.02 -11.77 -2.62
C LEU A 100 2.32 -12.34 -2.07
N GLN A 101 3.22 -11.48 -1.62
CA GLN A 101 4.47 -11.94 -1.02
C GLN A 101 4.28 -12.43 0.42
N ARG A 102 3.10 -12.20 1.00
CA ARG A 102 2.86 -12.63 2.38
C ARG A 102 2.54 -14.12 2.42
N GLU A 103 3.24 -14.83 3.26
CA GLU A 103 3.02 -16.26 3.41
C GLU A 103 1.74 -16.58 4.16
N SER A 104 1.24 -15.63 4.91
CA SER A 104 0.07 -15.86 5.76
C SER A 104 -1.26 -15.68 5.03
N LEU A 105 -1.24 -15.45 3.72
CA LEU A 105 -2.49 -15.30 2.98
C LEU A 105 -3.25 -16.60 2.92
N LEU A 106 -4.55 -16.51 3.15
CA LEU A 106 -5.43 -17.66 2.97
C LEU A 106 -5.56 -18.00 1.48
N PRO A 107 -5.79 -19.26 1.13
CA PRO A 107 -5.97 -19.62 -0.28
C PRO A 107 -7.06 -18.81 -0.98
N SER A 108 -8.17 -18.51 -0.28
CA SER A 108 -9.24 -17.72 -0.87
C SER A 108 -8.79 -16.28 -1.13
N GLU A 109 -8.00 -15.71 -0.22
CA GLU A 109 -7.45 -14.37 -0.41
C GLU A 109 -6.51 -14.34 -1.60
N ARG A 110 -5.67 -15.35 -1.72
CA ARG A 110 -4.72 -15.44 -2.82
C ARG A 110 -5.43 -15.58 -4.15
N ALA A 111 -6.47 -16.41 -4.20
CA ALA A 111 -7.24 -16.60 -5.43
C ALA A 111 -7.92 -15.31 -5.86
N PHE A 112 -8.53 -14.61 -4.90
CA PHE A 112 -9.20 -13.35 -5.20
C PHE A 112 -8.20 -12.30 -5.67
N ALA A 113 -7.04 -12.26 -5.04
CA ALA A 113 -5.99 -11.32 -5.41
C ALA A 113 -5.50 -11.57 -6.83
N TYR A 114 -5.27 -12.82 -7.20
CA TYR A 114 -4.88 -13.13 -8.57
C TYR A 114 -5.93 -12.71 -9.57
N LYS A 115 -7.20 -12.90 -9.22
CA LYS A 115 -8.27 -12.48 -10.12
C LYS A 115 -8.26 -10.96 -10.31
N MET A 116 -8.12 -10.20 -9.23
CA MET A 116 -8.02 -8.75 -9.32
C MET A 116 -6.87 -8.34 -10.21
N LYS A 117 -5.72 -8.98 -10.02
CA LYS A 117 -4.54 -8.64 -10.78
C LYS A 117 -4.74 -8.92 -12.27
N LEU A 118 -5.29 -10.09 -12.59
CA LEU A 118 -5.53 -10.45 -13.98
C LEU A 118 -6.49 -9.48 -14.66
N GLU A 119 -7.54 -9.10 -13.96
CA GLU A 119 -8.51 -8.17 -14.52
C GLU A 119 -7.88 -6.81 -14.76
N ALA A 120 -7.05 -6.34 -13.83
CA ALA A 120 -6.37 -5.06 -13.99
C ALA A 120 -5.39 -5.11 -15.16
N MET A 121 -4.68 -6.24 -15.30
CA MET A 121 -3.75 -6.40 -16.41
C MET A 121 -4.47 -6.41 -17.75
N LYS A 122 -5.63 -7.05 -17.81
CA LYS A 122 -6.43 -7.06 -19.05
C LYS A 122 -6.90 -5.66 -19.40
N ARG A 123 -7.35 -4.89 -18.42
CA ARG A 123 -7.80 -3.52 -18.69
C ARG A 123 -6.66 -2.66 -19.21
N ARG A 124 -5.48 -2.82 -18.62
CA ARG A 124 -4.31 -2.08 -19.08
C ARG A 124 -3.93 -2.46 -20.50
N ALA A 125 -3.91 -3.75 -20.79
CA ALA A 125 -3.53 -4.24 -22.11
C ALA A 125 -4.52 -3.81 -23.17
N GLY A 126 -5.79 -3.64 -22.80
CA GLY A 126 -6.81 -3.25 -23.74
C GLY A 126 -6.93 -1.76 -23.98
N ARG A 127 -6.17 -0.94 -23.23
CA ARG A 127 -6.25 0.49 -23.42
C ARG A 127 -5.48 0.95 -24.64
N PRO A 128 -5.99 1.95 -25.36
CA PRO A 128 -5.21 2.50 -26.46
C PRO A 128 -3.95 3.16 -25.93
N SER A 129 -2.89 3.04 -26.69
CA SER A 129 -1.67 3.72 -26.33
C SER A 129 -1.80 5.17 -26.61
N LYS A 130 -1.08 5.97 -25.91
CA LYS A 130 -1.14 7.38 -26.16
C LYS A 130 0.06 7.93 -26.78
#